data_065cd38748f98cf5c899710ecd117217
#
_entry.id   065cd38748f98cf5c899710ecd117217
#
_cell.length_a   1.000
_cell.length_b   1.000
_cell.length_c   1.000
_cell.angle_alpha   90.00
_cell.angle_beta   90.00
_cell.angle_gamma   90.00
#
_symmetry.space_group_name_H-M   'P 1'
#
loop_
_entity.id
_entity.type
_entity.pdbx_description
1 polymer ?
#
loop_
_entity_poly.entity_id
_entity_poly.type
_entity_poly.pdbx_seq_one_letter_code
_entity_poly.pdbx_strand_id
1 'polypeptide(L)'
;MKTIAVIGAGALAKIFCTQTQKLLADNYRIVAVMARNPEHANALAQTLDADACTSIDELLSGFPDIVVEFAGRDAVKEYALPVLEHGSDLIIVSIGALADDEFRHNLTEYAQKNHRKVYLPNGAIGALDLMQTFALMGDVQIEIGNRKAP
;
A
#
# COMPACT_ATOMS: atom_id res chain seq x y z
N MET A 1 -5.46 -19.02 1.99
CA MET A 1 -5.87 -17.63 2.35
C MET A 1 -4.61 -16.82 2.54
N LYS A 2 -4.48 -15.68 1.85
CA LYS A 2 -3.30 -14.82 1.97
C LYS A 2 -3.44 -13.86 3.14
N THR A 3 -2.33 -13.56 3.78
CA THR A 3 -2.26 -12.63 4.91
C THR A 3 -1.85 -11.23 4.48
N ILE A 4 -2.46 -10.22 5.07
CA ILE A 4 -2.18 -8.80 4.80
C ILE A 4 -1.77 -8.11 6.09
N ALA A 5 -0.67 -7.36 6.05
CA ALA A 5 -0.33 -6.39 7.07
C ALA A 5 -0.50 -4.96 6.55
N VAL A 6 -0.84 -4.02 7.42
CA VAL A 6 -1.20 -2.65 7.05
C VAL A 6 -0.31 -1.64 7.76
N ILE A 7 0.33 -0.76 7.00
CA ILE A 7 1.08 0.39 7.50
C ILE A 7 0.21 1.64 7.40
N GLY A 8 -0.20 2.17 8.53
CA GLY A 8 -1.11 3.32 8.66
C GLY A 8 -2.49 2.92 9.19
N ALA A 9 -3.09 3.79 10.00
CA ALA A 9 -4.41 3.61 10.59
C ALA A 9 -5.33 4.83 10.35
N GLY A 10 -5.10 5.56 9.25
CA GLY A 10 -5.92 6.69 8.81
C GLY A 10 -7.24 6.28 8.17
N ALA A 11 -7.99 7.25 7.64
CA ALA A 11 -9.30 7.02 7.06
C ALA A 11 -9.31 6.00 5.92
N LEU A 12 -8.34 6.09 4.98
CA LEU A 12 -8.23 5.15 3.85
C LEU A 12 -7.90 3.73 4.32
N ALA A 13 -6.99 3.58 5.29
CA ALA A 13 -6.66 2.28 5.87
C ALA A 13 -7.89 1.63 6.52
N LYS A 14 -8.68 2.39 7.27
CA LYS A 14 -9.92 1.90 7.87
C LYS A 14 -10.94 1.42 6.83
N ILE A 15 -11.13 2.21 5.76
CA ILE A 15 -12.01 1.83 4.65
C ILE A 15 -11.51 0.55 3.99
N PHE A 16 -10.22 0.50 3.63
CA PHE A 16 -9.60 -0.68 3.03
C PHE A 16 -9.80 -1.93 3.90
N CYS A 17 -9.47 -1.84 5.18
CA CYS A 17 -9.58 -2.96 6.12
C CYS A 17 -11.03 -3.47 6.24
N THR A 18 -11.97 -2.53 6.43
CA THR A 18 -13.40 -2.88 6.54
C THR A 18 -13.93 -3.55 5.27
N GLN A 19 -13.56 -3.02 4.10
CA GLN A 19 -14.01 -3.59 2.83
C GLN A 19 -13.33 -4.94 2.52
N THR A 20 -12.05 -5.10 2.88
CA THR A 20 -11.36 -6.38 2.75
C THR A 20 -12.04 -7.48 3.58
N GLN A 21 -12.37 -7.21 4.84
CA GLN A 21 -13.12 -8.15 5.66
C GLN A 21 -14.50 -8.49 5.11
N LYS A 22 -15.19 -7.48 4.55
CA LYS A 22 -16.55 -7.65 4.06
C LYS A 22 -16.62 -8.39 2.72
N LEU A 23 -15.69 -8.10 1.81
CA LEU A 23 -15.79 -8.52 0.41
C LEU A 23 -14.79 -9.60 0.02
N LEU A 24 -13.68 -9.75 0.78
CA LEU A 24 -12.56 -10.59 0.41
C LEU A 24 -12.14 -11.57 1.51
N ALA A 25 -12.97 -11.77 2.54
CA ALA A 25 -12.65 -12.61 3.69
C ALA A 25 -12.32 -14.07 3.33
N ASP A 26 -12.86 -14.58 2.24
CA ASP A 26 -12.58 -15.95 1.78
C ASP A 26 -11.13 -16.13 1.26
N ASN A 27 -10.51 -15.03 0.81
CA ASN A 27 -9.21 -15.07 0.15
C ASN A 27 -8.11 -14.37 0.94
N TYR A 28 -8.46 -13.37 1.77
CA TYR A 28 -7.51 -12.51 2.47
C TYR A 28 -7.89 -12.31 3.93
N ARG A 29 -6.90 -12.28 4.79
CA ARG A 29 -7.03 -11.93 6.22
C ARG A 29 -6.04 -10.82 6.56
N ILE A 30 -6.50 -9.77 7.23
CA ILE A 30 -5.61 -8.76 7.82
C ILE A 30 -5.12 -9.31 9.15
N VAL A 31 -3.80 -9.38 9.32
CA VAL A 31 -3.17 -10.01 10.49
C VAL A 31 -2.45 -9.01 11.38
N ALA A 32 -2.02 -7.86 10.84
CA ALA A 32 -1.30 -6.86 11.62
C ALA A 32 -1.56 -5.44 11.12
N VAL A 33 -1.53 -4.48 12.01
CA VAL A 33 -1.65 -3.03 11.73
C VAL A 33 -0.57 -2.27 12.47
N MET A 34 0.19 -1.44 11.78
CA MET A 34 1.18 -0.53 12.35
C MET A 34 0.80 0.92 12.11
N ALA A 35 0.95 1.78 13.11
CA ALA A 35 0.84 3.22 12.96
C ALA A 35 1.77 3.94 13.93
N ARG A 36 2.18 5.19 13.59
CA ARG A 36 3.00 6.04 14.47
C ARG A 36 2.35 6.30 15.84
N ASN A 37 1.03 6.41 15.86
CA ASN A 37 0.29 6.49 17.13
C ASN A 37 -0.22 5.08 17.49
N PRO A 38 0.28 4.47 18.59
CA PRO A 38 -0.13 3.15 19.03
C PRO A 38 -1.64 3.01 19.28
N GLU A 39 -2.28 4.07 19.78
CA GLU A 39 -3.73 4.07 20.03
C GLU A 39 -4.53 3.87 18.75
N HIS A 40 -4.10 4.51 17.64
CA HIS A 40 -4.74 4.34 16.34
C HIS A 40 -4.52 2.94 15.77
N ALA A 41 -3.32 2.37 15.94
CA ALA A 41 -3.03 0.99 15.54
C ALA A 41 -3.91 0.01 16.34
N ASN A 42 -3.94 0.15 17.67
CA ASN A 42 -4.75 -0.69 18.56
C ASN A 42 -6.24 -0.61 18.22
N ALA A 43 -6.77 0.62 18.05
CA ALA A 43 -8.20 0.79 17.74
C ALA A 43 -8.60 0.14 16.42
N LEU A 44 -7.76 0.20 15.39
CA LEU A 44 -8.05 -0.45 14.12
C LEU A 44 -7.85 -1.98 14.22
N ALA A 45 -6.76 -2.44 14.81
CA ALA A 45 -6.44 -3.86 14.95
C ALA A 45 -7.51 -4.64 15.73
N GLN A 46 -8.05 -4.05 16.79
CA GLN A 46 -9.16 -4.66 17.56
C GLN A 46 -10.42 -4.93 16.71
N THR A 47 -10.72 -4.06 15.75
CA THR A 47 -11.89 -4.27 14.86
C THR A 47 -11.67 -5.40 13.86
N LEU A 48 -10.43 -5.85 13.68
CA LEU A 48 -9.99 -6.81 12.66
C LEU A 48 -9.59 -8.17 13.24
N ASP A 49 -9.55 -8.29 14.56
CA ASP A 49 -8.91 -9.43 15.24
C ASP A 49 -7.46 -9.64 14.74
N ALA A 50 -6.69 -8.52 14.70
CA ALA A 50 -5.34 -8.44 14.19
C ALA A 50 -4.38 -7.90 15.27
N ASP A 51 -3.09 -8.08 15.07
CA ASP A 51 -2.06 -7.55 15.96
C ASP A 51 -1.83 -6.05 15.72
N ALA A 52 -1.70 -5.28 16.80
CA ALA A 52 -1.25 -3.90 16.74
C ALA A 52 0.25 -3.83 16.93
N CYS A 53 0.97 -3.29 15.94
CA CYS A 53 2.43 -3.21 15.93
C CYS A 53 2.91 -1.77 16.08
N THR A 54 4.07 -1.61 16.73
CA THR A 54 4.73 -0.32 16.95
C THR A 54 5.98 -0.14 16.08
N SER A 55 6.47 -1.23 15.50
CA SER A 55 7.65 -1.26 14.64
C SER A 55 7.42 -2.09 13.37
N ILE A 56 8.26 -1.87 12.37
CA ILE A 56 8.23 -2.66 11.13
C ILE A 56 8.61 -4.12 11.40
N ASP A 57 9.54 -4.36 12.31
CA ASP A 57 9.99 -5.71 12.68
C ASP A 57 8.84 -6.52 13.31
N GLU A 58 8.06 -5.89 14.20
CA GLU A 58 6.86 -6.51 14.76
C GLU A 58 5.83 -6.83 13.66
N LEU A 59 5.58 -5.86 12.76
CA LEU A 59 4.63 -6.04 11.65
C LEU A 59 5.02 -7.22 10.75
N LEU A 60 6.31 -7.37 10.46
CA LEU A 60 6.82 -8.40 9.57
C LEU A 60 7.04 -9.75 10.26
N SER A 61 7.10 -9.80 11.59
CA SER A 61 7.35 -11.04 12.36
C SER A 61 6.35 -12.17 12.08
N GLY A 62 5.11 -11.80 11.66
CA GLY A 62 4.06 -12.74 11.25
C GLY A 62 4.17 -13.24 9.81
N PHE A 63 5.22 -12.87 9.08
CA PHE A 63 5.44 -13.22 7.66
C PHE A 63 4.22 -12.96 6.77
N PRO A 64 3.71 -11.72 6.71
CA PRO A 64 2.56 -11.41 5.87
C PRO A 64 2.90 -11.61 4.39
N ASP A 65 1.95 -12.17 3.61
CA ASP A 65 2.12 -12.31 2.17
C ASP A 65 2.17 -10.96 1.45
N ILE A 66 1.40 -9.99 1.96
CA ILE A 66 1.24 -8.66 1.36
C ILE A 66 1.30 -7.61 2.46
N VAL A 67 2.01 -6.52 2.21
CA VAL A 67 1.95 -5.31 3.02
C VAL A 67 1.31 -4.18 2.22
N VAL A 68 0.35 -3.46 2.83
CA VAL A 68 -0.32 -2.31 2.20
C VAL A 68 0.02 -1.04 2.98
N GLU A 69 0.54 -0.02 2.30
CA GLU A 69 0.97 1.23 2.89
C GLU A 69 -0.06 2.35 2.68
N PHE A 70 -0.46 3.03 3.77
CA PHE A 70 -1.34 4.19 3.82
C PHE A 70 -0.78 5.34 4.68
N ALA A 71 0.50 5.32 5.03
CA ALA A 71 1.09 6.21 6.04
C ALA A 71 1.78 7.44 5.46
N GLY A 72 1.99 7.51 4.14
CA GLY A 72 2.59 8.66 3.47
C GLY A 72 3.96 8.37 2.84
N ARG A 73 4.46 9.35 2.06
CA ARG A 73 5.67 9.21 1.25
C ARG A 73 6.92 8.81 2.05
N ASP A 74 7.05 9.37 3.25
CA ASP A 74 8.22 9.11 4.10
C ASP A 74 8.20 7.67 4.62
N ALA A 75 7.01 7.15 4.98
CA ALA A 75 6.84 5.76 5.37
C ALA A 75 7.15 4.79 4.23
N VAL A 76 6.80 5.14 2.98
CA VAL A 76 7.19 4.33 1.82
C VAL A 76 8.71 4.25 1.71
N LYS A 77 9.41 5.39 1.81
CA LYS A 77 10.88 5.43 1.73
C LYS A 77 11.57 4.66 2.85
N GLU A 78 10.97 4.67 4.04
CA GLU A 78 11.51 3.99 5.21
C GLU A 78 11.26 2.48 5.18
N TYR A 79 10.07 2.03 4.77
CA TYR A 79 9.65 0.64 4.99
C TYR A 79 9.59 -0.23 3.74
N ALA A 80 9.62 0.34 2.52
CA ALA A 80 9.42 -0.44 1.30
C ALA A 80 10.51 -1.51 1.10
N LEU A 81 11.78 -1.16 1.29
CA LEU A 81 12.88 -2.11 1.10
C LEU A 81 12.86 -3.22 2.17
N PRO A 82 12.73 -2.92 3.49
CA PRO A 82 12.54 -3.94 4.52
C PRO A 82 11.39 -4.91 4.24
N VAL A 83 10.25 -4.41 3.75
CA VAL A 83 9.09 -5.26 3.40
C VAL A 83 9.44 -6.26 2.29
N LEU A 84 10.08 -5.80 1.21
CA LEU A 84 10.47 -6.65 0.09
C LEU A 84 11.56 -7.66 0.49
N GLU A 85 12.52 -7.24 1.29
CA GLU A 85 13.60 -8.08 1.79
C GLU A 85 13.07 -9.19 2.70
N HIS A 86 12.06 -8.88 3.50
CA HIS A 86 11.40 -9.86 4.37
C HIS A 86 10.57 -10.90 3.62
N GLY A 87 10.29 -10.68 2.36
CA GLY A 87 9.61 -11.62 1.49
C GLY A 87 8.11 -11.36 1.30
N SER A 88 7.63 -10.16 1.61
CA SER A 88 6.25 -9.73 1.34
C SER A 88 6.14 -9.00 0.02
N ASP A 89 5.01 -9.13 -0.67
CA ASP A 89 4.63 -8.22 -1.74
C ASP A 89 4.17 -6.87 -1.14
N LEU A 90 4.36 -5.76 -1.86
CA LEU A 90 4.05 -4.42 -1.36
C LEU A 90 3.02 -3.71 -2.23
N ILE A 91 1.99 -3.13 -1.61
CA ILE A 91 1.05 -2.21 -2.26
C ILE A 91 1.33 -0.80 -1.73
N ILE A 92 1.76 0.12 -2.59
CA ILE A 92 2.07 1.51 -2.24
C ILE A 92 0.88 2.40 -2.63
N VAL A 93 0.17 2.93 -1.63
CA VAL A 93 -0.91 3.90 -1.88
C VAL A 93 -0.35 5.33 -1.97
N SER A 94 0.71 5.63 -1.23
CA SER A 94 1.40 6.92 -1.27
C SER A 94 2.39 7.02 -2.44
N ILE A 95 1.88 6.85 -3.67
CA ILE A 95 2.66 6.77 -4.90
C ILE A 95 3.57 7.97 -5.16
N GLY A 96 3.30 9.14 -4.55
CA GLY A 96 4.15 10.31 -4.64
C GLY A 96 5.59 10.11 -4.14
N ALA A 97 5.88 9.04 -3.39
CA ALA A 97 7.25 8.66 -3.03
C ALA A 97 8.09 8.26 -4.25
N LEU A 98 7.44 7.74 -5.29
CA LEU A 98 8.09 7.26 -6.53
C LEU A 98 8.44 8.39 -7.51
N ALA A 99 8.14 9.64 -7.19
CA ALA A 99 8.62 10.81 -7.93
C ALA A 99 10.15 11.00 -7.78
N ASP A 100 10.75 10.38 -6.79
CA ASP A 100 12.20 10.28 -6.61
C ASP A 100 12.73 9.12 -7.48
N ASP A 101 13.45 9.46 -8.53
CA ASP A 101 13.92 8.51 -9.54
C ASP A 101 14.94 7.51 -8.97
N GLU A 102 15.81 7.94 -8.08
CA GLU A 102 16.80 7.07 -7.42
C GLU A 102 16.09 6.05 -6.52
N PHE A 103 15.16 6.51 -5.70
CA PHE A 103 14.38 5.62 -4.85
C PHE A 103 13.56 4.62 -5.67
N ARG A 104 12.90 5.09 -6.75
CA ARG A 104 12.12 4.22 -7.64
C ARG A 104 12.99 3.14 -8.29
N HIS A 105 14.20 3.50 -8.74
CA HIS A 105 15.14 2.56 -9.33
C HIS A 105 15.56 1.49 -8.32
N ASN A 106 16.01 1.92 -7.13
CA ASN A 106 16.41 1.02 -6.05
C ASN A 106 15.28 0.08 -5.63
N LEU A 107 14.05 0.60 -5.51
CA LEU A 107 12.87 -0.21 -5.18
C LEU A 107 12.61 -1.31 -6.23
N THR A 108 12.77 -0.96 -7.51
CA THR A 108 12.58 -1.90 -8.62
C THR A 108 13.63 -3.02 -8.59
N GLU A 109 14.90 -2.67 -8.38
CA GLU A 109 15.98 -3.66 -8.25
C GLU A 109 15.77 -4.58 -7.05
N TYR A 110 15.36 -4.01 -5.89
CA TYR A 110 15.06 -4.81 -4.70
C TYR A 110 13.89 -5.77 -4.91
N ALA A 111 12.83 -5.32 -5.56
CA ALA A 111 11.70 -6.17 -5.87
C ALA A 111 12.09 -7.35 -6.77
N GLN A 112 12.88 -7.09 -7.81
CA GLN A 112 13.38 -8.12 -8.72
C GLN A 112 14.31 -9.11 -8.00
N LYS A 113 15.28 -8.60 -7.22
CA LYS A 113 16.25 -9.42 -6.47
C LYS A 113 15.55 -10.37 -5.49
N ASN A 114 14.52 -9.91 -4.81
CA ASN A 114 13.79 -10.69 -3.82
C ASN A 114 12.60 -11.46 -4.40
N HIS A 115 12.39 -11.43 -5.73
CA HIS A 115 11.25 -12.06 -6.41
C HIS A 115 9.89 -11.63 -5.82
N ARG A 116 9.78 -10.33 -5.46
CA ARG A 116 8.56 -9.73 -4.90
C ARG A 116 7.94 -8.74 -5.87
N LYS A 117 6.66 -8.46 -5.67
CA LYS A 117 5.90 -7.53 -6.51
C LYS A 117 5.59 -6.27 -5.75
N VAL A 118 5.67 -5.14 -6.47
CA VAL A 118 5.18 -3.84 -6.00
C VAL A 118 3.97 -3.48 -6.85
N TYR A 119 2.83 -3.23 -6.19
CA TYR A 119 1.58 -2.85 -6.83
C TYR A 119 1.30 -1.38 -6.56
N LEU A 120 0.89 -0.67 -7.58
CA LEU A 120 0.55 0.75 -7.52
C LEU A 120 -0.93 0.92 -7.89
N PRO A 121 -1.81 1.21 -6.92
CA PRO A 121 -3.20 1.53 -7.25
C PRO A 121 -3.29 2.86 -7.98
N ASN A 122 -4.28 3.01 -8.85
CA ASN A 122 -4.48 4.21 -9.66
C ASN A 122 -4.80 5.48 -8.82
N GLY A 123 -5.08 5.32 -7.53
CA GLY A 123 -5.32 6.42 -6.60
C GLY A 123 -6.55 7.24 -6.98
N ALA A 124 -6.42 8.57 -6.80
CA ALA A 124 -7.50 9.51 -7.10
C ALA A 124 -7.62 9.86 -8.60
N ILE A 125 -6.71 9.38 -9.44
CA ILE A 125 -6.79 9.58 -10.89
C ILE A 125 -7.69 8.48 -11.45
N GLY A 126 -8.95 8.83 -11.73
CA GLY A 126 -9.87 7.95 -12.42
C GLY A 126 -9.52 7.81 -13.91
N ALA A 127 -10.04 6.75 -14.54
CA ALA A 127 -9.96 6.54 -15.98
C ALA A 127 -8.56 6.39 -16.58
N LEU A 128 -7.54 5.98 -15.81
CA LEU A 128 -6.20 5.71 -16.34
C LEU A 128 -6.23 4.60 -17.41
N ASP A 129 -7.05 3.60 -17.24
CA ASP A 129 -7.32 2.53 -18.20
C ASP A 129 -7.95 3.07 -19.49
N LEU A 130 -8.88 4.01 -19.39
CA LEU A 130 -9.45 4.70 -20.54
C LEU A 130 -8.42 5.56 -21.25
N MET A 131 -7.57 6.30 -20.51
CA MET A 131 -6.48 7.09 -21.10
C MET A 131 -5.51 6.20 -21.89
N GLN A 132 -5.15 5.03 -21.33
CA GLN A 132 -4.31 4.05 -22.02
C GLN A 132 -4.99 3.54 -23.31
N THR A 133 -6.28 3.23 -23.24
CA THR A 133 -7.05 2.77 -24.38
C THR A 133 -7.12 3.83 -25.48
N PHE A 134 -7.42 5.07 -25.12
CA PHE A 134 -7.46 6.18 -26.08
C PHE A 134 -6.10 6.46 -26.72
N ALA A 135 -5.01 6.37 -25.95
CA ALA A 135 -3.65 6.54 -26.48
C ALA A 135 -3.31 5.50 -27.56
N LEU A 136 -3.91 4.31 -27.52
CA LEU A 136 -3.75 3.28 -28.55
C LEU A 136 -4.59 3.54 -29.82
N MET A 137 -5.58 4.44 -29.74
CA MET A 137 -6.47 4.75 -30.88
C MET A 137 -5.91 5.84 -31.82
N GLY A 138 -4.81 6.49 -31.47
CA GLY A 138 -4.15 7.52 -32.29
C GLY A 138 -3.84 8.80 -31.50
N ASP A 139 -3.76 9.93 -32.18
CA ASP A 139 -3.43 11.24 -31.60
C ASP A 139 -4.52 11.68 -30.60
N VAL A 140 -4.22 11.58 -29.33
CA VAL A 140 -5.12 11.96 -28.23
C VAL A 140 -4.48 13.06 -27.40
N GLN A 141 -5.20 14.14 -27.17
CA GLN A 141 -4.84 15.16 -26.19
C GLN A 141 -5.56 14.86 -24.88
N ILE A 142 -4.80 14.67 -23.80
CA ILE A 142 -5.34 14.38 -22.46
C ILE A 142 -5.06 15.57 -21.55
N GLU A 143 -6.10 16.12 -20.93
CA GLU A 143 -5.99 17.16 -19.92
C GLU A 143 -6.43 16.60 -18.56
N ILE A 144 -5.58 16.78 -17.53
CA ILE A 144 -5.86 16.34 -16.16
C ILE A 144 -5.95 17.55 -15.25
N GLY A 145 -7.15 17.82 -14.73
CA GLY A 145 -7.39 18.83 -13.72
C GLY A 145 -7.53 18.20 -12.32
N ASN A 146 -6.76 18.66 -11.35
CA ASN A 146 -6.88 18.23 -9.95
C ASN A 146 -7.17 19.44 -9.05
N ARG A 147 -8.25 19.37 -8.27
CA ARG A 147 -8.59 20.38 -7.28
C ARG A 147 -8.61 19.75 -5.89
N LYS A 148 -7.74 20.23 -5.00
CA LYS A 148 -7.76 19.88 -3.58
C LYS A 148 -8.51 20.96 -2.80
N ALA A 149 -9.25 20.55 -1.77
CA ALA A 149 -9.79 21.47 -0.79
C ALA A 149 -8.63 22.15 -0.03
N PRO A 150 -8.81 23.42 0.39
CA PRO A 150 -7.81 24.14 1.17
C PRO A 150 -7.58 23.48 2.52
#